data_42d206b841042334d322d9cbd4535979
#
_entry.id   42d206b841042334d322d9cbd4535979
#
_cell.length_a   1.000
_cell.length_b   1.000
_cell.length_c   1.000
_cell.angle_alpha   90.00
_cell.angle_beta   90.00
_cell.angle_gamma   90.00
#
_symmetry.space_group_name_H-M   'P 1'
#
loop_
_entity.id
_entity.type
_entity.pdbx_description
1 polymer ?
#
loop_
_entity_poly.entity_id
_entity_poly.type
_entity_poly.pdbx_seq_one_letter_code
_entity_poly.pdbx_strand_id
1 'polypeptide(L)'
;MAFEPVKLANVRVLTATSNSVYTPDTNTRAIWVECVGGGGGGGGNNNNSNANNGVASSGGGGGAFAANYVTNLAANYNYVCGTGGARGNANNNTAPAAGGNTLFGGNNGNATFGNICNAGGGSPGVMMAVGATTATVAGGAGGTPNNGAILMPGQAGGGGCRSNNAVGLYLSGCGGSAPRGGEGGQGVMAVGTNMANSGLNGANYGGGGSGGATAGNNNSSGGNGAQGVILVYEYM
;
A
#
# COMPACT_ATOMS: atom_id res chain seq x y z
N MET A 1 28.84 9.88 -37.23
CA MET A 1 27.42 9.70 -36.82
C MET A 1 27.14 10.71 -35.74
N ALA A 2 26.26 11.66 -35.98
CA ALA A 2 25.79 12.56 -34.92
C ALA A 2 24.79 11.76 -34.09
N PHE A 3 25.03 11.65 -32.79
CA PHE A 3 24.04 11.11 -31.86
C PHE A 3 22.96 12.20 -31.69
N GLU A 4 21.78 11.97 -32.20
CA GLU A 4 20.63 12.78 -31.87
C GLU A 4 20.31 12.55 -30.38
N PRO A 5 20.25 13.59 -29.53
CA PRO A 5 19.93 13.42 -28.13
C PRO A 5 18.50 12.93 -27.98
N VAL A 6 18.31 11.86 -27.24
CA VAL A 6 16.98 11.33 -26.89
C VAL A 6 16.26 12.38 -26.03
N LYS A 7 15.12 12.86 -26.50
CA LYS A 7 14.36 13.95 -25.87
C LYS A 7 13.11 13.37 -25.20
N LEU A 8 12.88 13.73 -23.92
CA LEU A 8 11.60 13.47 -23.26
C LEU A 8 10.48 14.22 -24.00
N ALA A 9 9.52 13.48 -24.52
CA ALA A 9 8.40 14.01 -25.27
C ALA A 9 7.14 14.14 -24.44
N ASN A 10 6.85 13.14 -23.61
CA ASN A 10 5.60 13.07 -22.86
C ASN A 10 5.75 12.32 -21.53
N VAL A 11 4.85 12.59 -20.58
CA VAL A 11 4.72 11.82 -19.33
C VAL A 11 3.25 11.44 -19.16
N ARG A 12 2.98 10.14 -19.07
CA ARG A 12 1.65 9.60 -18.85
C ARG A 12 1.52 9.07 -17.42
N VAL A 13 0.42 9.43 -16.75
CA VAL A 13 0.04 8.90 -15.44
C VAL A 13 -1.12 7.93 -15.64
N LEU A 14 -0.90 6.66 -15.33
CA LEU A 14 -1.89 5.61 -15.49
C LEU A 14 -2.38 5.17 -14.11
N THR A 15 -3.71 5.19 -13.91
CA THR A 15 -4.33 4.93 -12.59
C THR A 15 -5.45 3.89 -12.62
N ALA A 16 -5.70 3.26 -13.78
CA ALA A 16 -6.78 2.28 -13.89
C ALA A 16 -6.50 1.02 -13.04
N THR A 17 -7.43 0.67 -12.18
CA THR A 17 -7.36 -0.52 -11.32
C THR A 17 -7.98 -1.77 -11.94
N SER A 18 -8.46 -1.67 -13.16
CA SER A 18 -8.87 -2.79 -14.01
C SER A 18 -7.91 -2.92 -15.20
N ASN A 19 -7.93 -4.08 -15.86
CA ASN A 19 -7.13 -4.30 -17.06
C ASN A 19 -7.40 -3.21 -18.11
N SER A 20 -6.35 -2.49 -18.48
CA SER A 20 -6.37 -1.36 -19.42
C SER A 20 -5.19 -1.44 -20.38
N VAL A 21 -5.24 -0.68 -21.46
CA VAL A 21 -4.22 -0.67 -22.50
C VAL A 21 -3.57 0.70 -22.59
N TYR A 22 -2.24 0.71 -22.61
CA TYR A 22 -1.41 1.87 -22.94
C TYR A 22 -0.86 1.70 -24.36
N THR A 23 -0.95 2.72 -25.17
CA THR A 23 -0.38 2.79 -26.52
C THR A 23 0.63 3.94 -26.59
N PRO A 24 1.93 3.65 -26.86
CA PRO A 24 2.92 4.69 -27.06
C PRO A 24 2.54 5.62 -28.24
N ASP A 25 2.95 6.87 -28.18
CA ASP A 25 2.81 7.79 -29.31
C ASP A 25 3.64 7.30 -30.52
N THR A 26 3.19 7.61 -31.73
CA THR A 26 3.77 7.09 -33.00
C THR A 26 5.25 7.38 -33.20
N ASN A 27 5.78 8.45 -32.60
CA ASN A 27 7.18 8.85 -32.71
C ASN A 27 8.03 8.42 -31.49
N THR A 28 7.43 7.70 -30.52
CA THR A 28 8.14 7.23 -29.36
C THR A 28 9.15 6.14 -29.74
N ARG A 29 10.42 6.32 -29.38
CA ARG A 29 11.51 5.36 -29.61
C ARG A 29 11.85 4.53 -28.38
N ALA A 30 11.60 5.08 -27.20
CA ALA A 30 11.84 4.40 -25.92
C ALA A 30 10.85 4.89 -24.87
N ILE A 31 10.60 4.05 -23.86
CA ILE A 31 9.84 4.44 -22.68
C ILE A 31 10.62 4.07 -21.40
N TRP A 32 10.56 4.94 -20.39
CA TRP A 32 10.86 4.61 -19.01
C TRP A 32 9.55 4.42 -18.27
N VAL A 33 9.40 3.29 -17.60
CA VAL A 33 8.18 2.94 -16.86
C VAL A 33 8.50 2.79 -15.39
N GLU A 34 7.72 3.46 -14.54
CA GLU A 34 7.76 3.32 -13.08
C GLU A 34 6.42 2.78 -12.58
N CYS A 35 6.45 1.72 -11.79
CA CYS A 35 5.28 1.12 -11.16
C CYS A 35 5.39 1.23 -9.63
N VAL A 36 4.32 1.66 -8.98
CA VAL A 36 4.16 1.63 -7.52
C VAL A 36 3.00 0.72 -7.17
N GLY A 37 3.20 -0.29 -6.34
CA GLY A 37 2.15 -1.19 -5.86
C GLY A 37 1.17 -0.51 -4.91
N GLY A 38 -0.01 -1.07 -4.71
CA GLY A 38 -0.97 -0.56 -3.72
C GLY A 38 -0.50 -0.82 -2.29
N GLY A 39 -0.81 0.07 -1.34
CA GLY A 39 -0.53 -0.13 0.08
C GLY A 39 -1.54 -1.06 0.75
N GLY A 40 -1.15 -1.77 1.80
CA GLY A 40 -2.02 -2.60 2.64
C GLY A 40 -2.91 -1.77 3.57
N GLY A 41 -4.09 -2.28 3.90
CA GLY A 41 -4.97 -1.67 4.90
C GLY A 41 -4.48 -1.91 6.33
N GLY A 42 -4.71 -0.96 7.23
CA GLY A 42 -4.41 -1.10 8.66
C GLY A 42 -5.45 -1.93 9.41
N GLY A 43 -5.04 -2.55 10.52
CA GLY A 43 -5.92 -3.34 11.38
C GLY A 43 -6.94 -2.47 12.14
N GLY A 44 -8.15 -2.97 12.30
CA GLY A 44 -9.17 -2.41 13.19
C GLY A 44 -9.22 -3.16 14.52
N ASN A 45 -9.94 -2.63 15.49
CA ASN A 45 -10.15 -3.25 16.80
C ASN A 45 -11.63 -3.39 17.11
N ASN A 46 -12.05 -4.61 17.47
CA ASN A 46 -13.37 -4.88 18.01
C ASN A 46 -13.22 -5.21 19.51
N ASN A 47 -13.70 -4.33 20.38
CA ASN A 47 -13.60 -4.51 21.81
C ASN A 47 -15.00 -4.62 22.45
N ASN A 48 -15.72 -5.68 22.13
CA ASN A 48 -17.11 -5.88 22.57
C ASN A 48 -17.29 -6.44 23.99
N SER A 49 -16.26 -6.66 24.80
CA SER A 49 -16.46 -7.51 25.97
C SER A 49 -15.77 -7.13 27.28
N ASN A 50 -14.92 -6.11 27.37
CA ASN A 50 -14.30 -5.77 28.66
C ASN A 50 -13.95 -4.29 28.79
N ALA A 51 -14.64 -3.61 29.69
CA ALA A 51 -14.52 -2.19 29.98
C ALA A 51 -13.08 -1.67 30.34
N ASN A 52 -12.15 -2.57 30.63
CA ASN A 52 -10.83 -2.22 31.14
C ASN A 52 -9.65 -2.58 30.19
N ASN A 53 -9.95 -3.13 29.01
CA ASN A 53 -8.91 -3.62 28.11
C ASN A 53 -8.97 -2.89 26.76
N GLY A 54 -8.24 -1.80 26.61
CA GLY A 54 -8.03 -1.21 25.30
C GLY A 54 -7.15 -2.08 24.41
N VAL A 55 -7.21 -1.87 23.11
CA VAL A 55 -6.48 -2.60 22.06
C VAL A 55 -5.90 -1.63 21.04
N ALA A 56 -4.76 -1.99 20.47
CA ALA A 56 -4.11 -1.22 19.42
C ALA A 56 -3.66 -2.15 18.29
N SER A 57 -4.12 -1.92 17.08
CA SER A 57 -3.79 -2.70 15.90
C SER A 57 -2.59 -2.16 15.15
N SER A 58 -2.02 -2.98 14.28
CA SER A 58 -0.86 -2.58 13.47
C SER A 58 -1.25 -1.92 12.16
N GLY A 59 -0.31 -1.20 11.57
CA GLY A 59 -0.43 -0.63 10.23
C GLY A 59 -0.18 -1.65 9.13
N GLY A 60 -0.73 -1.42 7.95
CA GLY A 60 -0.44 -2.15 6.72
C GLY A 60 0.89 -1.72 6.10
N GLY A 61 1.52 -2.59 5.33
CA GLY A 61 2.75 -2.29 4.61
C GLY A 61 2.54 -1.36 3.41
N GLY A 62 3.58 -0.63 3.01
CA GLY A 62 3.60 0.14 1.77
C GLY A 62 3.78 -0.76 0.54
N GLY A 63 3.33 -0.30 -0.63
CA GLY A 63 3.56 -0.97 -1.91
C GLY A 63 5.03 -0.90 -2.34
N ALA A 64 5.47 -1.85 -3.17
CA ALA A 64 6.80 -1.86 -3.78
C ALA A 64 6.92 -0.83 -4.91
N PHE A 65 8.15 -0.62 -5.35
CA PHE A 65 8.47 0.13 -6.56
C PHE A 65 9.28 -0.75 -7.53
N ALA A 66 8.93 -0.66 -8.82
CA ALA A 66 9.70 -1.26 -9.90
C ALA A 66 9.80 -0.27 -11.05
N ALA A 67 10.95 -0.23 -11.74
CA ALA A 67 11.12 0.59 -12.95
C ALA A 67 11.92 -0.14 -14.01
N ASN A 68 11.63 0.17 -15.29
CA ASN A 68 12.34 -0.43 -16.42
C ASN A 68 12.42 0.53 -17.62
N TYR A 69 13.45 0.34 -18.44
CA TYR A 69 13.64 1.05 -19.68
C TYR A 69 13.44 0.12 -20.89
N VAL A 70 12.58 0.51 -21.80
CA VAL A 70 12.18 -0.30 -22.96
C VAL A 70 12.45 0.45 -24.26
N THR A 71 13.27 -0.14 -25.15
CA THR A 71 13.63 0.42 -26.47
C THR A 71 12.94 -0.29 -27.63
N ASN A 72 12.66 -1.59 -27.50
CA ASN A 72 11.92 -2.35 -28.50
C ASN A 72 10.43 -2.27 -28.14
N LEU A 73 9.77 -1.21 -28.63
CA LEU A 73 8.39 -0.95 -28.28
C LEU A 73 7.42 -1.88 -28.99
N ALA A 74 6.48 -2.45 -28.22
CA ALA A 74 5.30 -3.08 -28.79
C ALA A 74 4.27 -2.02 -29.20
N ALA A 75 3.33 -2.39 -30.06
CA ALA A 75 2.25 -1.49 -30.47
C ALA A 75 1.38 -1.04 -29.30
N ASN A 76 1.24 -1.87 -28.28
CA ASN A 76 0.53 -1.55 -27.04
C ASN A 76 1.01 -2.41 -25.85
N TYR A 77 0.64 -2.00 -24.65
CA TYR A 77 0.94 -2.69 -23.40
C TYR A 77 -0.30 -2.77 -22.52
N ASN A 78 -0.57 -3.96 -21.99
CA ASN A 78 -1.58 -4.11 -20.96
C ASN A 78 -1.03 -3.61 -19.60
N TYR A 79 -1.89 -3.00 -18.79
CA TYR A 79 -1.53 -2.57 -17.45
C TYR A 79 -2.70 -2.67 -16.48
N VAL A 80 -2.37 -2.75 -15.20
CA VAL A 80 -3.30 -2.61 -14.08
C VAL A 80 -2.57 -1.94 -12.91
N CYS A 81 -3.18 -0.94 -12.32
CA CYS A 81 -2.68 -0.35 -11.07
C CYS A 81 -3.29 -1.09 -9.88
N GLY A 82 -2.46 -1.45 -8.91
CA GLY A 82 -2.91 -2.15 -7.71
C GLY A 82 -3.93 -1.31 -6.93
N THR A 83 -5.00 -1.94 -6.48
CA THR A 83 -5.94 -1.30 -5.54
C THR A 83 -5.27 -1.08 -4.18
N GLY A 84 -5.66 -0.05 -3.46
CA GLY A 84 -5.33 0.05 -2.04
C GLY A 84 -6.06 -1.02 -1.23
N GLY A 85 -5.40 -1.57 -0.22
CA GLY A 85 -6.00 -2.54 0.69
C GLY A 85 -7.09 -1.90 1.56
N ALA A 86 -8.22 -2.58 1.67
CA ALA A 86 -9.30 -2.15 2.56
C ALA A 86 -8.85 -2.22 4.03
N ARG A 87 -9.30 -1.27 4.83
CA ARG A 87 -9.07 -1.23 6.28
C ARG A 87 -9.76 -2.39 7.00
N GLY A 88 -9.23 -2.80 8.14
CA GLY A 88 -9.95 -3.62 9.10
C GLY A 88 -11.12 -2.83 9.71
N ASN A 89 -12.31 -3.43 9.71
CA ASN A 89 -13.51 -2.79 10.26
C ASN A 89 -13.92 -3.47 11.57
N ALA A 90 -13.92 -2.70 12.63
CA ALA A 90 -14.28 -3.16 13.96
C ALA A 90 -15.74 -3.58 14.08
N ASN A 91 -16.69 -2.84 13.48
CA ASN A 91 -18.11 -3.11 13.65
C ASN A 91 -18.55 -4.45 13.06
N ASN A 92 -17.90 -4.88 11.97
CA ASN A 92 -18.23 -6.11 11.26
C ASN A 92 -17.17 -7.20 11.45
N ASN A 93 -16.16 -6.98 12.31
CA ASN A 93 -15.03 -7.88 12.51
C ASN A 93 -14.34 -8.29 11.18
N THR A 94 -14.30 -7.35 10.22
CA THR A 94 -13.71 -7.60 8.91
C THR A 94 -12.21 -7.36 8.98
N ALA A 95 -11.43 -8.38 8.61
CA ALA A 95 -9.97 -8.26 8.52
C ALA A 95 -9.55 -7.25 7.46
N PRO A 96 -8.41 -6.54 7.64
CA PRO A 96 -7.86 -5.68 6.62
C PRO A 96 -7.37 -6.49 5.41
N ALA A 97 -7.34 -5.86 4.24
CA ALA A 97 -6.89 -6.48 3.00
C ALA A 97 -5.48 -5.99 2.58
N ALA A 98 -4.78 -6.85 1.83
CA ALA A 98 -3.54 -6.45 1.17
C ALA A 98 -3.82 -5.44 0.05
N GLY A 99 -2.82 -4.63 -0.28
CA GLY A 99 -2.79 -3.85 -1.51
C GLY A 99 -2.61 -4.76 -2.73
N GLY A 100 -3.12 -4.33 -3.87
CA GLY A 100 -2.96 -5.04 -5.14
C GLY A 100 -1.59 -4.80 -5.78
N ASN A 101 -1.17 -5.72 -6.64
CA ASN A 101 0.03 -5.54 -7.46
C ASN A 101 -0.23 -4.55 -8.60
N THR A 102 0.75 -3.71 -8.90
CA THR A 102 0.78 -2.86 -10.09
C THR A 102 1.63 -3.54 -11.16
N LEU A 103 1.03 -3.79 -12.31
CA LEU A 103 1.60 -4.59 -13.40
C LEU A 103 1.61 -3.80 -14.69
N PHE A 104 2.74 -3.80 -15.39
CA PHE A 104 2.89 -3.22 -16.72
C PHE A 104 3.62 -4.19 -17.64
N GLY A 105 3.07 -4.41 -18.83
CA GLY A 105 3.62 -5.33 -19.84
C GLY A 105 2.63 -6.41 -20.25
N GLY A 106 2.98 -7.18 -21.27
CA GLY A 106 2.11 -8.11 -21.97
C GLY A 106 1.45 -7.45 -23.18
N ASN A 107 1.34 -8.22 -24.27
CA ASN A 107 0.66 -7.79 -25.50
C ASN A 107 -0.79 -8.26 -25.47
N ASN A 108 -1.64 -7.56 -26.24
CA ASN A 108 -3.05 -7.88 -26.46
C ASN A 108 -3.32 -9.40 -26.52
N GLY A 109 -4.00 -9.92 -25.50
CA GLY A 109 -4.43 -11.32 -25.46
C GLY A 109 -3.42 -12.34 -24.89
N ASN A 110 -2.21 -11.96 -24.53
CA ASN A 110 -1.25 -12.86 -23.91
C ASN A 110 -1.12 -12.61 -22.41
N ALA A 111 -1.32 -13.66 -21.61
CA ALA A 111 -1.58 -13.65 -20.18
C ALA A 111 -0.37 -13.28 -19.27
N THR A 112 0.73 -12.78 -19.80
CA THR A 112 1.90 -12.43 -18.98
C THR A 112 1.89 -10.95 -18.62
N PHE A 113 0.94 -10.55 -17.79
CA PHE A 113 0.97 -9.24 -17.16
C PHE A 113 2.23 -9.06 -16.33
N GLY A 114 2.78 -7.84 -16.34
CA GLY A 114 3.89 -7.47 -15.48
C GLY A 114 5.25 -8.03 -15.90
N ASN A 115 5.41 -8.46 -17.15
CA ASN A 115 6.70 -8.93 -17.66
C ASN A 115 7.74 -7.79 -17.83
N ILE A 116 7.32 -6.53 -17.86
CA ILE A 116 8.20 -5.36 -17.96
C ILE A 116 8.44 -4.75 -16.57
N CYS A 117 7.35 -4.44 -15.85
CA CYS A 117 7.37 -3.93 -14.50
C CYS A 117 6.32 -4.64 -13.64
N ASN A 118 6.71 -5.07 -12.43
CA ASN A 118 5.81 -5.66 -11.45
C ASN A 118 6.18 -5.16 -10.05
N ALA A 119 5.35 -4.29 -9.51
CA ALA A 119 5.46 -3.76 -8.15
C ALA A 119 4.39 -4.41 -7.26
N GLY A 120 4.79 -5.22 -6.29
CA GLY A 120 3.90 -5.93 -5.38
C GLY A 120 3.19 -4.99 -4.41
N GLY A 121 1.97 -5.34 -4.03
CA GLY A 121 1.21 -4.62 -3.00
C GLY A 121 1.71 -4.92 -1.58
N GLY A 122 1.48 -4.00 -0.65
CA GLY A 122 1.78 -4.16 0.77
C GLY A 122 0.82 -5.13 1.46
N SER A 123 1.32 -5.89 2.44
CA SER A 123 0.50 -6.79 3.26
C SER A 123 -0.40 -6.01 4.22
N PRO A 124 -1.54 -6.58 4.64
CA PRO A 124 -2.42 -5.93 5.60
C PRO A 124 -1.77 -5.87 7.00
N GLY A 125 -2.19 -4.90 7.80
CA GLY A 125 -1.93 -4.88 9.22
C GLY A 125 -2.70 -5.99 9.95
N VAL A 126 -2.40 -6.19 11.23
CA VAL A 126 -3.02 -7.20 12.08
C VAL A 126 -4.01 -6.56 13.03
N MET A 127 -5.21 -7.14 13.14
CA MET A 127 -6.16 -6.81 14.20
C MET A 127 -5.68 -7.42 15.52
N MET A 128 -5.64 -6.64 16.60
CA MET A 128 -5.38 -7.19 17.92
C MET A 128 -6.67 -7.80 18.48
N ALA A 129 -6.62 -9.07 18.90
CA ALA A 129 -7.76 -9.71 19.54
C ALA A 129 -7.95 -9.19 20.96
N VAL A 130 -9.23 -9.09 21.36
CA VAL A 130 -9.62 -8.78 22.75
C VAL A 130 -9.13 -9.87 23.69
N GLY A 131 -8.57 -9.47 24.82
CA GLY A 131 -8.03 -10.42 25.81
C GLY A 131 -6.64 -10.97 25.50
N ALA A 132 -6.01 -10.56 24.35
CA ALA A 132 -4.64 -10.91 24.09
C ALA A 132 -3.71 -10.37 25.20
N THR A 133 -2.94 -11.25 25.80
CA THR A 133 -1.93 -10.89 26.80
C THR A 133 -0.69 -10.26 26.19
N THR A 134 -0.58 -10.33 24.86
CA THR A 134 0.56 -9.75 24.10
C THR A 134 0.47 -8.23 24.03
N ALA A 135 1.53 -7.59 24.47
CA ALA A 135 1.64 -6.13 24.47
C ALA A 135 1.88 -5.53 23.08
N THR A 136 2.19 -6.35 22.05
CA THR A 136 2.54 -5.88 20.71
C THR A 136 2.00 -6.79 19.60
N VAL A 137 1.65 -6.20 18.45
CA VAL A 137 1.35 -6.90 17.18
C VAL A 137 2.24 -6.35 16.07
N ALA A 138 2.76 -7.22 15.21
CA ALA A 138 3.63 -6.81 14.11
C ALA A 138 2.85 -6.06 13.02
N GLY A 139 3.51 -5.14 12.33
CA GLY A 139 2.98 -4.49 11.14
C GLY A 139 2.92 -5.39 9.91
N GLY A 140 2.12 -5.02 8.93
CA GLY A 140 2.07 -5.68 7.64
C GLY A 140 3.40 -5.53 6.89
N ALA A 141 3.85 -6.58 6.22
CA ALA A 141 5.08 -6.52 5.42
C ALA A 141 4.92 -5.57 4.22
N GLY A 142 6.00 -4.91 3.84
CA GLY A 142 6.04 -4.13 2.60
C GLY A 142 5.89 -5.00 1.36
N GLY A 143 5.42 -4.43 0.27
CA GLY A 143 5.29 -5.10 -1.02
C GLY A 143 6.66 -5.54 -1.57
N THR A 144 6.67 -6.62 -2.35
CA THR A 144 7.88 -7.16 -2.98
C THR A 144 7.81 -6.95 -4.49
N PRO A 145 8.79 -6.27 -5.11
CA PRO A 145 8.83 -6.13 -6.56
C PRO A 145 9.41 -7.39 -7.21
N ASN A 146 8.97 -7.72 -8.43
CA ASN A 146 9.44 -8.92 -9.13
C ASN A 146 10.16 -8.64 -10.45
N ASN A 147 9.67 -7.69 -11.27
CA ASN A 147 10.24 -7.40 -12.58
C ASN A 147 10.55 -5.91 -12.73
N GLY A 148 11.69 -5.61 -13.31
CA GLY A 148 12.21 -4.27 -13.55
C GLY A 148 13.73 -4.23 -13.49
N ALA A 149 14.33 -3.20 -14.05
CA ALA A 149 15.76 -2.92 -13.91
C ALA A 149 16.11 -2.31 -12.55
N ILE A 150 15.16 -1.59 -11.95
CA ILE A 150 15.26 -1.06 -10.58
C ILE A 150 14.12 -1.66 -9.76
N LEU A 151 14.45 -2.28 -8.63
CA LEU A 151 13.53 -2.95 -7.74
C LEU A 151 13.74 -2.45 -6.30
N MET A 152 12.68 -1.91 -5.68
CA MET A 152 12.72 -1.42 -4.31
C MET A 152 11.50 -1.95 -3.53
N PRO A 153 11.72 -2.71 -2.44
CA PRO A 153 10.60 -3.17 -1.61
C PRO A 153 9.92 -2.00 -0.89
N GLY A 154 8.63 -2.14 -0.62
CA GLY A 154 7.90 -1.24 0.24
C GLY A 154 8.36 -1.36 1.70
N GLN A 155 8.09 -0.34 2.51
CA GLN A 155 8.32 -0.41 3.95
C GLN A 155 7.25 -1.26 4.65
N ALA A 156 7.65 -1.99 5.68
CA ALA A 156 6.70 -2.61 6.58
C ALA A 156 5.92 -1.55 7.38
N GLY A 157 4.69 -1.84 7.72
CA GLY A 157 3.92 -1.04 8.67
C GLY A 157 4.48 -1.15 10.08
N GLY A 158 4.15 -0.18 10.93
CA GLY A 158 4.49 -0.20 12.35
C GLY A 158 3.65 -1.21 13.13
N GLY A 159 4.21 -1.77 14.17
CA GLY A 159 3.48 -2.59 15.14
C GLY A 159 2.54 -1.76 16.02
N GLY A 160 1.41 -2.34 16.41
CA GLY A 160 0.58 -1.80 17.49
C GLY A 160 1.11 -2.24 18.86
N CYS A 161 1.02 -1.38 19.88
CA CYS A 161 1.41 -1.73 21.22
C CYS A 161 0.39 -1.26 22.27
N ARG A 162 0.34 -1.98 23.37
CA ARG A 162 -0.51 -1.69 24.52
C ARG A 162 0.35 -1.68 25.79
N SER A 163 0.17 -0.69 26.64
CA SER A 163 0.75 -0.67 27.98
C SER A 163 -0.24 -1.27 28.99
N ASN A 164 0.22 -2.23 29.78
CA ASN A 164 -0.59 -2.89 30.82
C ASN A 164 -0.73 -2.05 32.12
N ASN A 165 -0.31 -0.81 32.11
CA ASN A 165 -0.37 0.04 33.29
C ASN A 165 -1.76 0.66 33.50
N ALA A 166 -2.06 1.00 34.74
CA ALA A 166 -3.33 1.62 35.16
C ALA A 166 -3.73 2.90 34.40
N VAL A 167 -2.84 3.45 33.59
CA VAL A 167 -3.07 4.67 32.76
C VAL A 167 -3.67 4.32 31.39
N GLY A 168 -3.65 3.03 30.96
CA GLY A 168 -4.24 2.61 29.68
C GLY A 168 -3.74 3.39 28.48
N LEU A 169 -2.48 3.18 28.07
CA LEU A 169 -1.92 3.75 26.84
C LEU A 169 -1.92 2.72 25.71
N TYR A 170 -2.54 3.07 24.59
CA TYR A 170 -2.70 2.21 23.41
C TYR A 170 -2.20 2.96 22.18
N LEU A 171 -1.14 2.47 21.56
CA LEU A 171 -0.50 3.06 20.38
C LEU A 171 -0.69 2.14 19.18
N SER A 172 -1.39 2.60 18.15
CA SER A 172 -1.49 1.85 16.91
C SER A 172 -0.23 2.00 16.06
N GLY A 173 0.00 1.02 15.19
CA GLY A 173 1.08 1.08 14.22
C GLY A 173 0.79 2.06 13.09
N CYS A 174 1.82 2.78 12.63
CA CYS A 174 1.76 3.57 11.40
C CYS A 174 1.72 2.65 10.16
N GLY A 175 1.19 3.12 9.05
CA GLY A 175 1.31 2.47 7.76
C GLY A 175 2.74 2.54 7.23
N GLY A 176 3.14 1.59 6.39
CA GLY A 176 4.41 1.61 5.67
C GLY A 176 4.37 2.54 4.47
N SER A 177 5.50 3.16 4.12
CA SER A 177 5.63 4.03 2.94
C SER A 177 6.03 3.22 1.70
N ALA A 178 5.63 3.68 0.53
CA ALA A 178 6.11 3.16 -0.74
C ALA A 178 7.35 3.95 -1.22
N PRO A 179 8.39 3.29 -1.76
CA PRO A 179 9.51 4.00 -2.39
C PRO A 179 8.98 4.84 -3.57
N ARG A 180 9.37 6.11 -3.65
CA ARG A 180 8.91 7.08 -4.68
C ARG A 180 7.38 7.21 -4.80
N GLY A 181 6.65 6.73 -3.79
CA GLY A 181 5.20 6.77 -3.71
C GLY A 181 4.73 7.57 -2.51
N GLY A 182 3.64 7.11 -1.91
CA GLY A 182 2.99 7.77 -0.80
C GLY A 182 3.53 7.39 0.56
N GLU A 183 3.25 8.25 1.51
CA GLU A 183 3.52 8.00 2.91
C GLU A 183 2.46 7.10 3.52
N GLY A 184 2.87 6.28 4.49
CA GLY A 184 1.96 5.52 5.31
C GLY A 184 1.13 6.42 6.24
N GLY A 185 -0.10 6.01 6.53
CA GLY A 185 -0.94 6.68 7.53
C GLY A 185 -0.24 6.71 8.90
N GLN A 186 -0.29 7.84 9.58
CA GLN A 186 0.32 7.97 10.91
C GLN A 186 -0.45 7.14 11.94
N GLY A 187 0.26 6.54 12.88
CA GLY A 187 -0.33 5.82 14.01
C GLY A 187 -1.17 6.76 14.89
N VAL A 188 -2.19 6.20 15.52
CA VAL A 188 -3.07 6.92 16.43
C VAL A 188 -2.93 6.38 17.85
N MET A 189 -3.27 7.19 18.84
CA MET A 189 -3.17 6.87 20.26
C MET A 189 -4.55 6.94 20.91
N ALA A 190 -4.84 6.02 21.81
CA ALA A 190 -5.96 6.11 22.74
C ALA A 190 -5.45 6.06 24.17
N VAL A 191 -6.02 6.86 25.07
CA VAL A 191 -5.60 6.99 26.49
C VAL A 191 -6.83 6.94 27.38
N GLY A 192 -6.68 6.31 28.54
CA GLY A 192 -7.73 6.27 29.57
C GLY A 192 -8.72 5.12 29.34
N THR A 193 -10.00 5.33 29.69
CA THR A 193 -11.01 4.26 29.80
C THR A 193 -12.11 4.32 28.75
N ASN A 194 -12.17 5.36 27.92
CA ASN A 194 -13.30 5.51 26.99
C ASN A 194 -12.93 6.38 25.74
N MET A 195 -11.92 5.93 24.99
CA MET A 195 -11.47 6.62 23.78
C MET A 195 -11.34 5.64 22.61
N ALA A 196 -11.73 6.07 21.40
CA ALA A 196 -11.54 5.31 20.17
C ALA A 196 -11.04 6.23 19.07
N ASN A 197 -9.88 5.91 18.53
CA ASN A 197 -9.31 6.61 17.40
C ASN A 197 -9.11 5.65 16.22
N SER A 198 -9.79 5.95 15.11
CA SER A 198 -9.61 5.21 13.86
C SER A 198 -8.28 5.56 13.21
N GLY A 199 -7.68 4.58 12.54
CA GLY A 199 -6.45 4.75 11.78
C GLY A 199 -6.63 5.70 10.60
N LEU A 200 -5.52 6.29 10.17
CA LEU A 200 -5.44 7.19 9.02
C LEU A 200 -5.10 6.42 7.74
N ASN A 201 -5.69 6.85 6.64
CA ASN A 201 -5.39 6.27 5.33
C ASN A 201 -3.93 6.53 4.93
N GLY A 202 -3.37 5.63 4.15
CA GLY A 202 -2.14 5.91 3.41
C GLY A 202 -2.36 7.07 2.44
N ALA A 203 -1.35 7.92 2.29
CA ALA A 203 -1.39 9.07 1.40
C ALA A 203 -0.78 8.76 0.03
N ASN A 204 -1.20 9.49 -0.99
CA ASN A 204 -0.73 9.39 -2.37
C ASN A 204 -0.79 7.95 -2.91
N TYR A 205 0.24 7.49 -3.64
CA TYR A 205 0.25 6.16 -4.25
C TYR A 205 1.09 5.17 -3.43
N GLY A 206 0.50 4.03 -3.08
CA GLY A 206 1.19 2.91 -2.45
C GLY A 206 1.39 3.02 -0.93
N GLY A 207 1.01 4.11 -0.27
CA GLY A 207 1.09 4.23 1.19
C GLY A 207 0.16 3.25 1.91
N GLY A 208 0.63 2.57 2.96
CA GLY A 208 -0.19 1.71 3.82
C GLY A 208 -1.06 2.49 4.80
N GLY A 209 -2.22 1.96 5.17
CA GLY A 209 -3.07 2.55 6.21
C GLY A 209 -2.55 2.25 7.64
N SER A 210 -2.75 3.16 8.59
CA SER A 210 -2.40 2.89 10.00
C SER A 210 -3.44 2.05 10.72
N GLY A 211 -3.04 1.42 11.82
CA GLY A 211 -3.95 0.72 12.72
C GLY A 211 -4.87 1.67 13.50
N GLY A 212 -5.97 1.16 14.04
CA GLY A 212 -6.80 1.85 15.01
C GLY A 212 -6.36 1.59 16.45
N ALA A 213 -6.74 2.46 17.39
CA ALA A 213 -6.50 2.30 18.82
C ALA A 213 -7.77 2.58 19.63
N THR A 214 -8.05 1.76 20.64
CA THR A 214 -9.18 1.93 21.53
C THR A 214 -8.79 1.79 22.99
N ALA A 215 -9.47 2.55 23.85
CA ALA A 215 -9.50 2.36 25.30
C ALA A 215 -10.94 2.06 25.71
N GLY A 216 -11.14 1.06 26.60
CA GLY A 216 -12.46 0.65 27.06
C GLY A 216 -13.26 -0.12 25.97
N ASN A 217 -14.58 -0.13 26.08
CA ASN A 217 -15.51 -0.87 25.23
C ASN A 217 -15.81 -0.21 23.87
N ASN A 218 -14.85 0.41 23.26
CA ASN A 218 -15.03 1.10 21.99
C ASN A 218 -14.43 0.32 20.83
N ASN A 219 -14.99 0.59 19.65
CA ASN A 219 -14.50 0.05 18.39
C ASN A 219 -13.73 1.10 17.60
N SER A 220 -12.64 0.72 16.95
CA SER A 220 -11.93 1.58 15.99
C SER A 220 -11.58 0.83 14.72
N SER A 221 -11.77 1.49 13.58
CA SER A 221 -11.33 0.95 12.29
C SER A 221 -9.88 1.32 12.01
N GLY A 222 -9.20 0.53 11.21
CA GLY A 222 -7.92 0.94 10.61
C GLY A 222 -8.09 2.00 9.52
N GLY A 223 -6.99 2.45 8.92
CA GLY A 223 -6.96 3.25 7.70
C GLY A 223 -6.87 2.39 6.44
N ASN A 224 -7.39 2.86 5.32
CA ASN A 224 -7.19 2.20 4.03
C ASN A 224 -5.75 2.42 3.53
N GLY A 225 -5.21 1.45 2.79
CA GLY A 225 -4.04 1.69 1.96
C GLY A 225 -4.37 2.52 0.71
N ALA A 226 -3.38 3.22 0.17
CA ALA A 226 -3.52 3.97 -1.07
C ALA A 226 -3.34 3.04 -2.28
N GLN A 227 -3.99 3.38 -3.40
CA GLN A 227 -3.82 2.64 -4.66
C GLN A 227 -2.41 2.81 -5.23
N GLY A 228 -2.01 1.91 -6.15
CA GLY A 228 -0.80 2.02 -6.93
C GLY A 228 -0.94 2.97 -8.13
N VAL A 229 0.19 3.23 -8.81
CA VAL A 229 0.25 4.09 -9.99
C VAL A 229 1.33 3.59 -10.96
N ILE A 230 1.17 3.92 -12.24
CA ILE A 230 2.21 3.76 -13.25
C ILE A 230 2.51 5.11 -13.88
N LEU A 231 3.80 5.46 -13.97
CA LEU A 231 4.30 6.60 -14.72
C LEU A 231 5.05 6.08 -15.94
N VAL A 232 4.70 6.61 -17.12
CA VAL A 232 5.39 6.29 -18.38
C VAL A 232 5.96 7.57 -18.96
N TYR A 233 7.27 7.59 -19.13
CA TYR A 233 8.01 8.68 -19.75
C TYR A 233 8.34 8.25 -21.19
N GLU A 234 7.83 8.97 -22.17
CA GLU A 234 8.03 8.71 -23.60
C GLU A 234 9.18 9.54 -24.16
N TYR A 235 10.09 8.89 -24.86
CA TYR A 235 11.28 9.53 -25.47
C TYR A 235 11.24 9.39 -26.99
N MET A 236 11.57 10.49 -27.69
CA MET A 236 11.69 10.59 -29.14
C MET A 236 13.14 10.77 -29.59
#